data_0a88041d383abfc2f9e7e5807d41308f
#
_entry.id   0a88041d383abfc2f9e7e5807d41308f
#
_cell.length_a   1.000
_cell.length_b   1.000
_cell.length_c   1.000
_cell.angle_alpha   90.00
_cell.angle_beta   90.00
_cell.angle_gamma   90.00
#
_symmetry.space_group_name_H-M   'P 1'
#
loop_
_entity.id
_entity.type
_entity.pdbx_description
1 polymer ?
#
loop_
_entity_poly.entity_id
_entity_poly.type
_entity_poly.pdbx_seq_one_letter_code
_entity_poly.pdbx_strand_id
1 'polypeptide(L)'
;MASVLQDFTKRREFLVCMDSDGCVMDTVRTKHVTVMCPELIRIFALEEQADFVRSAWEEINLHTITRGISRFESVVLVFDRLRNRGIELPGSEDIAAWVNTAAELSTASLQKEILKTGSPALRKLQEWNNVCNRRIQLLEPTFKPFPYAEDGLRQLHAVADLAVVS
;
A
#
# COMPACT_ATOMS: atom_id res chain seq x y z
N MET A 1 17.95 -7.99 10.23
CA MET A 1 17.87 -6.53 10.45
C MET A 1 18.25 -6.27 11.89
N ALA A 2 19.34 -5.52 12.13
CA ALA A 2 19.65 -5.05 13.49
C ALA A 2 18.51 -4.09 13.90
N SER A 3 17.98 -4.28 15.08
CA SER A 3 16.90 -3.43 15.61
C SER A 3 17.45 -2.02 15.81
N VAL A 4 16.94 -1.05 15.05
CA VAL A 4 17.25 0.38 15.20
C VAL A 4 17.05 0.88 16.64
N LEU A 5 16.27 0.15 17.44
CA LEU A 5 16.02 0.43 18.84
C LEU A 5 17.18 0.02 19.77
N GLN A 6 18.13 -0.79 19.32
CA GLN A 6 19.28 -1.18 20.16
C GLN A 6 20.22 -0.01 20.47
N ASP A 7 20.27 0.99 19.59
CA ASP A 7 21.10 2.20 19.76
C ASP A 7 20.29 3.40 20.26
N PHE A 8 18.99 3.19 20.55
CA PHE A 8 18.12 4.27 21.02
C PHE A 8 18.52 4.67 22.44
N THR A 9 18.91 5.93 22.61
CA THR A 9 19.19 6.52 23.92
C THR A 9 18.07 7.49 24.27
N LYS A 10 17.33 7.20 25.33
CA LYS A 10 16.29 8.08 25.87
C LYS A 10 16.91 9.43 26.27
N ARG A 11 16.38 10.53 25.72
CA ARG A 11 16.81 11.90 26.01
C ARG A 11 15.70 12.72 26.67
N ARG A 12 14.43 12.30 26.51
CA ARG A 12 13.23 12.97 27.00
C ARG A 12 12.40 12.00 27.83
N GLU A 13 11.47 12.55 28.61
CA GLU A 13 10.57 11.73 29.43
C GLU A 13 9.62 10.88 28.60
N PHE A 14 9.13 11.42 27.47
CA PHE A 14 8.18 10.78 26.57
C PHE A 14 8.84 10.34 25.26
N LEU A 15 8.28 9.29 24.67
CA LEU A 15 8.55 8.84 23.29
C LEU A 15 7.25 8.96 22.51
N VAL A 16 7.27 9.70 21.40
CA VAL A 16 6.16 9.78 20.43
C VAL A 16 6.52 9.01 19.18
N CYS A 17 5.76 7.95 18.92
CA CYS A 17 5.86 7.15 17.70
C CYS A 17 4.83 7.66 16.68
N MET A 18 5.26 7.90 15.47
CA MET A 18 4.42 8.47 14.41
C MET A 18 4.48 7.60 13.17
N ASP A 19 3.33 7.41 12.52
CA ASP A 19 3.29 6.90 11.16
C ASP A 19 3.70 8.00 10.17
N SER A 20 4.38 7.62 9.10
CA SER A 20 4.84 8.55 8.07
C SER A 20 3.77 8.80 7.01
N ASP A 21 3.29 7.74 6.37
CA ASP A 21 2.42 7.83 5.20
C ASP A 21 0.99 8.22 5.56
N GLY A 22 0.55 9.41 5.11
CA GLY A 22 -0.79 9.91 5.41
C GLY A 22 -0.98 10.42 6.84
N CYS A 23 0.10 10.48 7.63
CA CYS A 23 0.14 11.10 8.95
C CYS A 23 1.04 12.34 8.93
N VAL A 24 2.34 12.18 8.72
CA VAL A 24 3.30 13.28 8.58
C VAL A 24 3.44 13.71 7.13
N MET A 25 3.48 12.75 6.19
CA MET A 25 3.69 12.97 4.76
C MET A 25 2.39 12.80 3.97
N ASP A 26 2.10 13.77 3.09
CA ASP A 26 0.93 13.72 2.18
C ASP A 26 1.25 12.83 0.95
N THR A 27 1.30 11.54 1.17
CA THR A 27 1.75 10.57 0.18
C THR A 27 0.67 9.58 -0.25
N VAL A 28 -0.31 9.28 0.62
CA VAL A 28 -1.28 8.20 0.41
C VAL A 28 -2.07 8.41 -0.87
N ARG A 29 -2.69 9.59 -1.04
CA ARG A 29 -3.48 9.88 -2.25
C ARG A 29 -2.63 9.77 -3.51
N THR A 30 -1.43 10.34 -3.51
CA THR A 30 -0.51 10.28 -4.65
C THR A 30 -0.16 8.84 -4.99
N LYS A 31 0.25 8.02 -4.02
CA LYS A 31 0.61 6.61 -4.24
C LYS A 31 -0.57 5.82 -4.84
N HIS A 32 -1.76 5.98 -4.28
CA HIS A 32 -2.92 5.20 -4.70
C HIS A 32 -3.51 5.65 -6.04
N VAL A 33 -3.65 6.98 -6.26
CA VAL A 33 -4.37 7.52 -7.44
C VAL A 33 -3.46 7.64 -8.66
N THR A 34 -2.20 8.04 -8.47
CA THR A 34 -1.31 8.29 -9.63
C THR A 34 -0.42 7.10 -9.99
N VAL A 35 -0.31 6.10 -9.10
CA VAL A 35 0.54 4.93 -9.35
C VAL A 35 -0.25 3.64 -9.28
N MET A 36 -0.75 3.26 -8.11
CA MET A 36 -1.26 1.90 -7.88
C MET A 36 -2.49 1.59 -8.73
N CYS A 37 -3.48 2.47 -8.77
CA CYS A 37 -4.70 2.27 -9.55
C CYS A 37 -4.46 2.27 -11.06
N PRO A 38 -3.74 3.23 -11.66
CA PRO A 38 -3.43 3.19 -13.10
C PRO A 38 -2.64 1.95 -13.52
N GLU A 39 -1.69 1.51 -12.69
CA GLU A 39 -0.93 0.28 -13.00
C GLU A 39 -1.78 -0.99 -12.83
N LEU A 40 -2.75 -1.00 -11.90
CA LEU A 40 -3.71 -2.11 -11.78
C LEU A 40 -4.53 -2.23 -13.07
N ILE A 41 -5.09 -1.11 -13.54
CA ILE A 41 -5.87 -1.07 -14.78
C ILE A 41 -5.03 -1.59 -15.95
N ARG A 42 -3.82 -1.09 -16.14
CA ARG A 42 -2.94 -1.47 -17.24
C ARG A 42 -2.54 -2.94 -17.21
N ILE A 43 -2.08 -3.45 -16.05
CA ILE A 43 -1.51 -4.81 -15.95
C ILE A 43 -2.59 -5.88 -16.03
N PHE A 44 -3.79 -5.59 -15.52
CA PHE A 44 -4.90 -6.51 -15.58
C PHE A 44 -5.83 -6.30 -16.79
N ALA A 45 -5.47 -5.37 -17.71
CA ALA A 45 -6.23 -5.04 -18.92
C ALA A 45 -7.67 -4.64 -18.59
N LEU A 46 -7.84 -3.65 -17.70
CA LEU A 46 -9.13 -3.17 -17.20
C LEU A 46 -9.52 -1.81 -17.80
N GLU A 47 -9.01 -1.46 -18.96
CA GLU A 47 -9.23 -0.16 -19.62
C GLU A 47 -10.71 0.12 -19.84
N GLU A 48 -11.48 -0.87 -20.26
CA GLU A 48 -12.93 -0.75 -20.46
C GLU A 48 -13.69 -0.50 -19.16
N GLN A 49 -13.10 -0.88 -18.01
CA GLN A 49 -13.68 -0.73 -16.69
C GLN A 49 -13.00 0.39 -15.88
N ALA A 50 -12.16 1.19 -16.52
CA ALA A 50 -11.23 2.09 -15.84
C ALA A 50 -11.92 3.04 -14.85
N ASP A 51 -13.04 3.64 -15.22
CA ASP A 51 -13.75 4.60 -14.35
C ASP A 51 -14.35 3.91 -13.12
N PHE A 52 -14.90 2.71 -13.30
CA PHE A 52 -15.39 1.93 -12.18
C PHE A 52 -14.25 1.49 -11.25
N VAL A 53 -13.14 1.01 -11.82
CA VAL A 53 -11.97 0.59 -11.04
C VAL A 53 -11.38 1.76 -10.26
N ARG A 54 -11.27 2.95 -10.86
CA ARG A 54 -10.80 4.17 -10.15
C ARG A 54 -11.70 4.51 -8.97
N SER A 55 -13.02 4.55 -9.21
CA SER A 55 -13.99 4.85 -8.15
C SER A 55 -13.93 3.83 -7.02
N ALA A 56 -13.90 2.53 -7.35
CA ALA A 56 -13.80 1.45 -6.37
C ALA A 56 -12.49 1.51 -5.58
N TRP A 57 -11.37 1.76 -6.27
CA TRP A 57 -10.05 1.87 -5.65
C TRP A 57 -9.95 3.04 -4.68
N GLU A 58 -10.45 4.23 -5.08
CA GLU A 58 -10.45 5.42 -4.22
C GLU A 58 -11.35 5.21 -3.00
N GLU A 59 -12.52 4.64 -3.18
CA GLU A 59 -13.43 4.34 -2.07
C GLU A 59 -12.76 3.41 -1.05
N ILE A 60 -12.19 2.27 -1.51
CA ILE A 60 -11.55 1.28 -0.65
C ILE A 60 -10.36 1.87 0.11
N ASN A 61 -9.51 2.66 -0.57
CA ASN A 61 -8.22 3.04 -0.02
C ASN A 61 -8.19 4.42 0.64
N LEU A 62 -9.17 5.30 0.33
CA LEU A 62 -9.14 6.69 0.80
C LEU A 62 -10.35 7.08 1.65
N HIS A 63 -11.53 6.46 1.44
CA HIS A 63 -12.79 7.02 1.94
C HIS A 63 -13.58 6.10 2.88
N THR A 64 -13.18 4.85 3.04
CA THR A 64 -13.91 3.89 3.89
C THR A 64 -13.05 3.34 5.03
N ILE A 65 -13.66 2.51 5.88
CA ILE A 65 -13.01 1.84 7.00
C ILE A 65 -11.86 0.91 6.55
N THR A 66 -11.81 0.55 5.27
CA THR A 66 -10.73 -0.25 4.68
C THR A 66 -9.47 0.56 4.37
N ARG A 67 -9.47 1.88 4.61
CA ARG A 67 -8.25 2.69 4.48
C ARG A 67 -7.14 2.14 5.38
N GLY A 68 -5.98 1.85 4.78
CA GLY A 68 -4.82 1.32 5.49
C GLY A 68 -4.67 -0.21 5.44
N ILE A 69 -5.60 -0.93 4.80
CA ILE A 69 -5.40 -2.37 4.52
C ILE A 69 -4.23 -2.58 3.55
N SER A 70 -3.75 -3.82 3.46
CA SER A 70 -2.73 -4.17 2.48
C SER A 70 -3.20 -3.85 1.06
N ARG A 71 -2.28 -3.36 0.23
CA ARG A 71 -2.54 -3.13 -1.20
C ARG A 71 -3.03 -4.39 -1.94
N PHE A 72 -2.64 -5.56 -1.47
CA PHE A 72 -3.07 -6.84 -2.04
C PHE A 72 -4.52 -7.16 -1.69
N GLU A 73 -4.94 -6.86 -0.45
CA GLU A 73 -6.35 -6.93 -0.05
C GLU A 73 -7.21 -5.95 -0.85
N SER A 74 -6.69 -4.74 -1.11
CA SER A 74 -7.37 -3.75 -1.95
C SER A 74 -7.61 -4.28 -3.37
N VAL A 75 -6.66 -5.02 -3.96
CA VAL A 75 -6.84 -5.67 -5.28
C VAL A 75 -7.97 -6.69 -5.24
N VAL A 76 -8.01 -7.54 -4.21
CA VAL A 76 -9.08 -8.55 -4.05
C VAL A 76 -10.44 -7.87 -3.95
N LEU A 77 -10.56 -6.82 -3.14
CA LEU A 77 -11.83 -6.07 -2.99
C LEU A 77 -12.29 -5.42 -4.31
N VAL A 78 -11.38 -4.89 -5.11
CA VAL A 78 -11.72 -4.36 -6.45
C VAL A 78 -12.21 -5.49 -7.37
N PHE A 79 -11.53 -6.64 -7.37
CA PHE A 79 -11.91 -7.79 -8.19
C PHE A 79 -13.26 -8.38 -7.78
N ASP A 80 -13.56 -8.42 -6.48
CA ASP A 80 -14.87 -8.83 -5.99
C ASP A 80 -15.98 -7.86 -6.45
N ARG A 81 -15.72 -6.55 -6.46
CA ARG A 81 -16.67 -5.57 -7.00
C ARG A 81 -16.89 -5.73 -8.50
N LEU A 82 -15.85 -6.06 -9.27
CA LEU A 82 -15.97 -6.37 -10.71
C LEU A 82 -16.79 -7.64 -10.92
N ARG A 83 -16.52 -8.70 -10.16
CA ARG A 83 -17.29 -9.96 -10.20
C ARG A 83 -18.77 -9.73 -9.91
N ASN A 84 -19.10 -8.90 -8.93
CA ASN A 84 -20.49 -8.54 -8.61
C ASN A 84 -21.21 -7.77 -9.75
N ARG A 85 -20.46 -7.29 -10.75
CA ARG A 85 -20.97 -6.71 -12.00
C ARG A 85 -20.96 -7.69 -13.19
N GLY A 86 -20.66 -8.96 -12.93
CA GLY A 86 -20.55 -9.98 -13.96
C GLY A 86 -19.23 -9.94 -14.74
N ILE A 87 -18.21 -9.25 -14.26
CA ILE A 87 -16.90 -9.16 -14.90
C ILE A 87 -15.94 -10.07 -14.14
N GLU A 88 -15.66 -11.22 -14.73
CA GLU A 88 -14.72 -12.19 -14.17
C GLU A 88 -13.32 -11.98 -14.72
N LEU A 89 -12.34 -11.99 -13.81
CA LEU A 89 -10.93 -11.90 -14.17
C LEU A 89 -10.27 -13.28 -13.99
N PRO A 90 -9.71 -13.87 -15.06
CA PRO A 90 -9.06 -15.16 -14.98
C PRO A 90 -7.99 -15.23 -13.90
N GLY A 91 -8.11 -16.17 -12.97
CA GLY A 91 -7.19 -16.39 -11.85
C GLY A 91 -7.31 -15.41 -10.70
N SER A 92 -8.37 -14.59 -10.65
CA SER A 92 -8.64 -13.71 -9.47
C SER A 92 -8.83 -14.52 -8.19
N GLU A 93 -9.34 -15.75 -8.30
CA GLU A 93 -9.48 -16.72 -7.22
C GLU A 93 -8.12 -17.14 -6.61
N ASP A 94 -7.07 -17.28 -7.43
CA ASP A 94 -5.72 -17.59 -6.92
C ASP A 94 -5.18 -16.45 -6.06
N ILE A 95 -5.43 -15.20 -6.50
CA ILE A 95 -5.04 -13.99 -5.75
C ILE A 95 -5.79 -13.94 -4.42
N ALA A 96 -7.11 -14.14 -4.45
CA ALA A 96 -7.94 -14.15 -3.25
C ALA A 96 -7.54 -15.27 -2.29
N ALA A 97 -7.28 -16.48 -2.80
CA ALA A 97 -6.83 -17.62 -2.01
C ALA A 97 -5.51 -17.31 -1.30
N TRP A 98 -4.51 -16.75 -2.02
CA TRP A 98 -3.25 -16.36 -1.40
C TRP A 98 -3.43 -15.28 -0.35
N VAL A 99 -4.18 -14.21 -0.65
CA VAL A 99 -4.40 -13.10 0.29
C VAL A 99 -5.07 -13.59 1.58
N ASN A 100 -6.04 -14.51 1.47
CA ASN A 100 -6.79 -15.02 2.62
C ASN A 100 -6.02 -16.07 3.46
N THR A 101 -4.98 -16.70 2.91
CA THR A 101 -4.28 -17.82 3.58
C THR A 101 -2.84 -17.51 3.95
N ALA A 102 -2.24 -16.46 3.38
CA ALA A 102 -0.86 -16.09 3.68
C ALA A 102 -0.74 -15.57 5.12
N ALA A 103 0.25 -16.05 5.85
CA ALA A 103 0.56 -15.56 7.19
C ALA A 103 1.04 -14.10 7.17
N GLU A 104 1.60 -13.66 6.03
CA GLU A 104 2.09 -12.30 5.81
C GLU A 104 1.91 -11.93 4.33
N LEU A 105 1.37 -10.75 4.07
CA LEU A 105 1.17 -10.21 2.72
C LEU A 105 2.41 -9.40 2.29
N SER A 106 3.50 -10.11 2.00
CA SER A 106 4.77 -9.53 1.57
C SER A 106 5.16 -9.99 0.16
N THR A 107 6.10 -9.26 -0.47
CA THR A 107 6.67 -9.66 -1.77
C THR A 107 7.33 -11.03 -1.71
N ALA A 108 7.97 -11.36 -0.57
CA ALA A 108 8.60 -12.65 -0.37
C ALA A 108 7.58 -13.79 -0.27
N SER A 109 6.48 -13.59 0.45
CA SER A 109 5.37 -14.53 0.54
C SER A 109 4.71 -14.76 -0.82
N LEU A 110 4.46 -13.68 -1.58
CA LEU A 110 3.92 -13.77 -2.94
C LEU A 110 4.83 -14.58 -3.87
N GLN A 111 6.14 -14.30 -3.85
CA GLN A 111 7.12 -15.05 -4.64
C GLN A 111 7.12 -16.54 -4.30
N LYS A 112 7.04 -16.88 -3.02
CA LYS A 112 6.97 -18.28 -2.55
C LYS A 112 5.72 -18.98 -3.09
N GLU A 113 4.57 -18.33 -3.06
CA GLU A 113 3.32 -18.90 -3.57
C GLU A 113 3.35 -19.06 -5.10
N ILE A 114 3.94 -18.12 -5.84
CA ILE A 114 4.16 -18.24 -7.28
C ILE A 114 5.01 -19.48 -7.62
N LEU A 115 6.08 -19.71 -6.87
CA LEU A 115 6.94 -20.88 -7.08
C LEU A 115 6.20 -22.20 -6.80
N LYS A 116 5.28 -22.19 -5.85
CA LYS A 116 4.49 -23.36 -5.46
C LYS A 116 3.37 -23.67 -6.45
N THR A 117 2.65 -22.64 -6.92
CA THR A 117 1.43 -22.82 -7.72
C THR A 117 1.66 -22.63 -9.22
N GLY A 118 2.65 -21.85 -9.61
CA GLY A 118 2.87 -21.44 -10.99
C GLY A 118 1.80 -20.48 -11.54
N SER A 119 0.90 -19.95 -10.70
CA SER A 119 -0.26 -19.15 -11.12
C SER A 119 0.15 -17.91 -11.97
N PRO A 120 -0.41 -17.77 -13.18
CA PRO A 120 -0.19 -16.58 -14.01
C PRO A 120 -0.76 -15.31 -13.38
N ALA A 121 -1.86 -15.40 -12.63
CA ALA A 121 -2.48 -14.25 -11.97
C ALA A 121 -1.60 -13.71 -10.84
N LEU A 122 -1.00 -14.58 -10.03
CA LEU A 122 -0.04 -14.17 -9.01
C LEU A 122 1.22 -13.55 -9.62
N ARG A 123 1.66 -14.00 -10.81
CA ARG A 123 2.78 -13.36 -11.54
C ARG A 123 2.41 -11.95 -12.00
N LYS A 124 1.19 -11.72 -12.51
CA LYS A 124 0.69 -10.38 -12.83
C LYS A 124 0.62 -9.49 -11.59
N LEU A 125 0.14 -10.04 -10.47
CA LEU A 125 0.12 -9.31 -9.19
C LEU A 125 1.52 -8.91 -8.73
N GLN A 126 2.50 -9.80 -8.89
CA GLN A 126 3.90 -9.50 -8.59
C GLN A 126 4.46 -8.42 -9.53
N GLU A 127 4.17 -8.49 -10.83
CA GLU A 127 4.54 -7.45 -11.79
C GLU A 127 3.98 -6.10 -11.39
N TRP A 128 2.67 -6.04 -11.07
CA TRP A 128 2.01 -4.85 -10.58
C TRP A 128 2.71 -4.29 -9.34
N ASN A 129 2.95 -5.12 -8.35
CA ASN A 129 3.61 -4.69 -7.11
C ASN A 129 5.02 -4.13 -7.37
N ASN A 130 5.79 -4.78 -8.23
CA ASN A 130 7.15 -4.35 -8.58
C ASN A 130 7.15 -3.03 -9.36
N VAL A 131 6.22 -2.84 -10.29
CA VAL A 131 6.07 -1.58 -11.03
C VAL A 131 5.65 -0.46 -10.09
N CYS A 132 4.67 -0.71 -9.21
CA CYS A 132 4.23 0.26 -8.22
C CYS A 132 5.40 0.71 -7.33
N ASN A 133 6.17 -0.24 -6.78
CA ASN A 133 7.31 0.09 -5.91
C ASN A 133 8.34 0.98 -6.63
N ARG A 134 8.73 0.62 -7.87
CA ARG A 134 9.66 1.44 -8.65
C ARG A 134 9.14 2.83 -8.94
N ARG A 135 7.87 2.96 -9.34
CA ARG A 135 7.26 4.26 -9.62
C ARG A 135 7.12 5.13 -8.39
N ILE A 136 6.73 4.53 -7.25
CA ILE A 136 6.66 5.24 -5.96
C ILE A 136 8.04 5.75 -5.57
N GLN A 137 9.07 4.92 -5.67
CA GLN A 137 10.45 5.32 -5.37
C GLN A 137 10.92 6.52 -6.22
N LEU A 138 10.54 6.57 -7.49
CA LEU A 138 10.85 7.72 -8.36
C LEU A 138 10.11 8.99 -7.94
N LEU A 139 8.95 8.86 -7.29
CA LEU A 139 8.16 9.99 -6.80
C LEU A 139 8.58 10.46 -5.40
N GLU A 140 9.30 9.65 -4.62
CA GLU A 140 9.70 10.00 -3.24
C GLU A 140 10.31 11.41 -3.11
N PRO A 141 11.21 11.87 -4.00
CA PRO A 141 11.77 13.22 -3.90
C PRO A 141 10.74 14.36 -4.05
N THR A 142 9.53 14.04 -4.53
CA THR A 142 8.44 15.03 -4.74
C THR A 142 7.46 15.07 -3.57
N PHE A 143 7.52 14.10 -2.66
CA PHE A 143 6.62 14.02 -1.53
C PHE A 143 6.85 15.17 -0.55
N LYS A 144 5.77 15.71 -0.02
CA LYS A 144 5.78 16.82 0.91
C LYS A 144 5.10 16.43 2.22
N PRO A 145 5.54 17.00 3.33
CA PRO A 145 4.79 16.87 4.58
C PRO A 145 3.45 17.60 4.48
N PHE A 146 2.51 17.21 5.31
CA PHE A 146 1.28 17.99 5.48
C PHE A 146 1.59 19.40 5.98
N PRO A 147 0.73 20.39 5.67
CA PRO A 147 0.86 21.72 6.24
C PRO A 147 1.01 21.66 7.77
N TYR A 148 1.95 22.42 8.31
CA TYR A 148 2.27 22.52 9.74
C TYR A 148 2.88 21.25 10.39
N ALA A 149 3.07 20.14 9.65
CA ALA A 149 3.66 18.92 10.21
C ALA A 149 5.07 19.17 10.76
N GLU A 150 5.90 19.89 10.01
CA GLU A 150 7.28 20.22 10.47
C GLU A 150 7.28 21.04 11.75
N ASP A 151 6.42 22.05 11.85
CA ASP A 151 6.33 22.89 13.04
C ASP A 151 5.81 22.09 14.25
N GLY A 152 4.81 21.24 14.05
CA GLY A 152 4.32 20.33 15.07
C GLY A 152 5.40 19.39 15.57
N LEU A 153 6.19 18.81 14.66
CA LEU A 153 7.30 17.92 15.01
C LEU A 153 8.40 18.65 15.80
N ARG A 154 8.74 19.89 15.44
CA ARG A 154 9.71 20.70 16.18
C ARG A 154 9.22 20.98 17.62
N GLN A 155 7.94 21.30 17.79
CA GLN A 155 7.34 21.52 19.11
C GLN A 155 7.35 20.23 19.95
N LEU A 156 6.95 19.09 19.37
CA LEU A 156 6.99 17.80 20.03
C LEU A 156 8.42 17.40 20.42
N HIS A 157 9.40 17.64 19.55
CA HIS A 157 10.80 17.32 19.84
C HIS A 157 11.38 18.11 21.02
N ALA A 158 10.80 19.25 21.38
CA ALA A 158 11.20 20.00 22.57
C ALA A 158 10.89 19.23 23.88
N VAL A 159 9.85 18.38 23.89
CA VAL A 159 9.35 17.70 25.08
C VAL A 159 9.41 16.17 25.01
N ALA A 160 9.58 15.59 23.83
CA ALA A 160 9.58 14.15 23.62
C ALA A 160 10.71 13.70 22.66
N ASP A 161 11.16 12.46 22.80
CA ASP A 161 11.89 11.77 21.76
C ASP A 161 10.91 11.36 20.65
N LEU A 162 11.33 11.44 19.38
CA LEU A 162 10.48 11.13 18.24
C LEU A 162 11.00 9.87 17.52
N ALA A 163 10.08 9.00 17.13
CA ALA A 163 10.36 7.84 16.29
C ALA A 163 9.33 7.76 15.15
N VAL A 164 9.78 7.30 13.98
CA VAL A 164 8.90 6.96 12.86
C VAL A 164 8.68 5.46 12.88
N VAL A 165 7.42 5.05 12.77
CA VAL A 165 6.98 3.66 12.69
C VAL A 165 6.27 3.49 11.35
N SER A 166 6.73 2.57 10.51
CA SER A 166 6.15 2.30 9.18
C SER A 166 6.01 0.79 8.95
#